data_b81d07ce46d48bb53aca3f8b9f4b035a
#
_entry.id   b81d07ce46d48bb53aca3f8b9f4b035a
#
_cell.length_a   1.000
_cell.length_b   1.000
_cell.length_c   1.000
_cell.angle_alpha   90.00
_cell.angle_beta   90.00
_cell.angle_gamma   90.00
#
_symmetry.space_group_name_H-M   'P 1'
#
loop_
_entity.id
_entity.type
_entity.pdbx_description
1 polymer ?
#
loop_
_entity_poly.entity_id
_entity_poly.type
_entity_poly.pdbx_seq_one_letter_code
_entity_poly.pdbx_strand_id
1 'polypeptide(L)'
;MEPALYLIPVTLGETPVDRVLPAYNHDVVMGIRHFIVENIRSARRFLRQADRQFPIDDSTFFEMGKHADEKQFSTFLQPLREGKPIGVISEAGCPAVADPGADIVAIAQREGLPVVPLVGPNSMIMAVMSSGLGGQSFAFNGYLPVDAADRARRLKALETRAWTEGQTQLFIETPYRNQKMFESLLTALRPQTRLCIAAGITTADEFIRTLTISEWKKRGLPAKCPGGTDFSKVPAIFLINK
;
A
#
# COMPACT_ATOMS: atom_id res chain seq x y z
N MET A 1 12.22 -23.02 -11.22
CA MET A 1 12.25 -21.61 -10.79
C MET A 1 13.51 -21.39 -9.98
N GLU A 2 14.20 -20.27 -10.17
CA GLU A 2 15.42 -19.94 -9.44
C GLU A 2 15.11 -19.70 -7.95
N PRO A 3 15.96 -20.19 -7.03
CA PRO A 3 15.84 -19.90 -5.60
C PRO A 3 16.03 -18.40 -5.34
N ALA A 4 14.95 -17.73 -4.89
CA ALA A 4 14.96 -16.33 -4.56
C ALA A 4 13.86 -15.99 -3.55
N LEU A 5 13.97 -14.83 -2.91
CA LEU A 5 12.90 -14.20 -2.14
C LEU A 5 12.03 -13.38 -3.10
N TYR A 6 10.88 -13.91 -3.46
CA TYR A 6 9.93 -13.24 -4.36
C TYR A 6 8.99 -12.34 -3.56
N LEU A 7 9.00 -11.03 -3.86
CA LEU A 7 8.07 -10.08 -3.27
C LEU A 7 6.80 -10.09 -4.13
N ILE A 8 5.74 -10.72 -3.63
CA ILE A 8 4.51 -11.01 -4.38
C ILE A 8 3.46 -9.94 -4.06
N PRO A 9 3.14 -9.04 -5.02
CA PRO A 9 2.07 -8.07 -4.80
C PRO A 9 0.71 -8.77 -4.81
N VAL A 10 -0.24 -8.17 -4.07
CA VAL A 10 -1.63 -8.58 -4.04
C VAL A 10 -2.54 -7.45 -4.51
N THR A 11 -3.82 -7.70 -4.68
CA THR A 11 -4.80 -6.67 -5.05
C THR A 11 -4.93 -5.62 -3.93
N LEU A 12 -5.30 -4.39 -4.28
CA LEU A 12 -5.54 -3.31 -3.30
C LEU A 12 -6.93 -3.40 -2.62
N GLY A 13 -7.78 -4.29 -3.12
CA GLY A 13 -9.13 -4.51 -2.63
C GLY A 13 -9.83 -5.56 -3.49
N GLU A 14 -11.15 -5.60 -3.43
CA GLU A 14 -11.94 -6.54 -4.24
C GLU A 14 -11.87 -6.16 -5.73
N THR A 15 -10.99 -6.85 -6.45
CA THR A 15 -10.83 -6.75 -7.91
C THR A 15 -10.32 -8.07 -8.47
N PRO A 16 -10.66 -8.45 -9.72
CA PRO A 16 -10.08 -9.61 -10.37
C PRO A 16 -8.55 -9.53 -10.41
N VAL A 17 -7.88 -10.64 -10.08
CA VAL A 17 -6.41 -10.70 -10.00
C VAL A 17 -5.74 -10.35 -11.33
N ASP A 18 -6.29 -10.87 -12.42
CA ASP A 18 -5.83 -10.67 -13.79
C ASP A 18 -5.96 -9.22 -14.31
N ARG A 19 -6.78 -8.40 -13.65
CA ARG A 19 -6.89 -6.96 -13.94
C ARG A 19 -5.67 -6.17 -13.50
N VAL A 20 -4.97 -6.60 -12.46
CA VAL A 20 -3.94 -5.80 -11.78
C VAL A 20 -2.59 -6.51 -11.63
N LEU A 21 -2.55 -7.83 -11.79
CA LEU A 21 -1.31 -8.60 -11.73
C LEU A 21 -1.01 -9.23 -13.10
N PRO A 22 0.25 -9.14 -13.58
CA PRO A 22 0.68 -9.85 -14.79
C PRO A 22 0.55 -11.36 -14.67
N ALA A 23 0.29 -12.06 -15.80
CA ALA A 23 0.24 -13.51 -15.85
C ALA A 23 1.52 -14.18 -15.32
N TYR A 24 2.68 -13.57 -15.54
CA TYR A 24 3.96 -14.03 -15.00
C TYR A 24 3.94 -14.22 -13.46
N ASN A 25 3.23 -13.36 -12.73
CA ASN A 25 3.10 -13.52 -11.28
C ASN A 25 2.40 -14.82 -10.90
N HIS A 26 1.39 -15.23 -11.68
CA HIS A 26 0.73 -16.53 -11.51
C HIS A 26 1.72 -17.67 -11.65
N ASP A 27 2.54 -17.69 -12.70
CA ASP A 27 3.52 -18.75 -12.95
C ASP A 27 4.55 -18.83 -11.80
N VAL A 28 5.01 -17.67 -11.30
CA VAL A 28 5.90 -17.62 -10.13
C VAL A 28 5.23 -18.18 -8.89
N VAL A 29 4.01 -17.72 -8.59
CA VAL A 29 3.24 -18.18 -7.40
C VAL A 29 3.03 -19.69 -7.43
N MET A 30 2.68 -20.26 -8.59
CA MET A 30 2.47 -21.70 -8.75
C MET A 30 3.73 -22.53 -8.49
N GLY A 31 4.90 -21.96 -8.61
CA GLY A 31 6.19 -22.62 -8.34
C GLY A 31 6.66 -22.54 -6.87
N ILE A 32 6.02 -21.75 -6.01
CA ILE A 32 6.44 -21.52 -4.61
C ILE A 32 5.61 -22.40 -3.66
N ARG A 33 6.27 -22.89 -2.59
CA ARG A 33 5.64 -23.68 -1.51
C ARG A 33 5.94 -23.13 -0.11
N HIS A 34 6.80 -22.12 0.00
CA HIS A 34 7.15 -21.48 1.26
C HIS A 34 6.78 -20.01 1.18
N PHE A 35 5.97 -19.52 2.14
CA PHE A 35 5.47 -18.16 2.13
C PHE A 35 5.69 -17.49 3.48
N ILE A 36 6.21 -16.27 3.47
CA ILE A 36 6.26 -15.38 4.61
C ILE A 36 5.09 -14.41 4.44
N VAL A 37 4.19 -14.36 5.41
CA VAL A 37 2.90 -13.67 5.29
C VAL A 37 2.59 -12.81 6.50
N GLU A 38 1.86 -11.74 6.30
CA GLU A 38 1.35 -10.94 7.40
C GLU A 38 0.21 -11.65 8.12
N ASN A 39 -0.67 -12.31 7.37
CA ASN A 39 -1.78 -13.11 7.89
C ASN A 39 -2.01 -14.35 7.01
N ILE A 40 -1.98 -15.53 7.62
CA ILE A 40 -2.11 -16.80 6.89
C ILE A 40 -3.47 -16.91 6.18
N ARG A 41 -4.56 -16.44 6.80
CA ARG A 41 -5.91 -16.58 6.23
C ARG A 41 -6.09 -15.77 4.95
N SER A 42 -5.64 -14.52 4.94
CA SER A 42 -5.70 -13.66 3.75
C SER A 42 -4.76 -14.14 2.66
N ALA A 43 -3.54 -14.56 2.99
CA ALA A 43 -2.60 -15.13 2.02
C ALA A 43 -3.17 -16.38 1.34
N ARG A 44 -3.74 -17.33 2.10
CA ARG A 44 -4.42 -18.53 1.54
C ARG A 44 -5.57 -18.16 0.61
N ARG A 45 -6.35 -17.13 0.98
CA ARG A 45 -7.44 -16.62 0.13
C ARG A 45 -6.91 -16.07 -1.18
N PHE A 46 -5.87 -15.22 -1.12
CA PHE A 46 -5.22 -14.68 -2.31
C PHE A 46 -4.68 -15.78 -3.22
N LEU A 47 -3.97 -16.76 -2.69
CA LEU A 47 -3.45 -17.90 -3.47
C LEU A 47 -4.57 -18.67 -4.18
N ARG A 48 -5.72 -18.89 -3.53
CA ARG A 48 -6.92 -19.50 -4.13
C ARG A 48 -7.63 -18.58 -5.13
N GLN A 49 -7.49 -17.28 -5.02
CA GLN A 49 -7.98 -16.32 -6.03
C GLN A 49 -7.07 -16.31 -7.25
N ALA A 50 -5.75 -16.42 -7.06
CA ALA A 50 -4.78 -16.52 -8.13
C ALA A 50 -4.95 -17.82 -8.92
N ASP A 51 -5.14 -18.93 -8.21
CA ASP A 51 -5.49 -20.22 -8.81
C ASP A 51 -6.32 -21.07 -7.84
N ARG A 52 -7.49 -21.53 -8.30
CA ARG A 52 -8.38 -22.41 -7.51
C ARG A 52 -7.76 -23.75 -7.15
N GLN A 53 -6.80 -24.23 -7.96
CA GLN A 53 -6.12 -25.49 -7.77
C GLN A 53 -4.79 -25.34 -7.01
N PHE A 54 -4.45 -24.13 -6.54
CA PHE A 54 -3.20 -23.91 -5.81
C PHE A 54 -3.08 -24.90 -4.62
N PRO A 55 -1.95 -25.61 -4.47
CA PRO A 55 -1.79 -26.66 -3.46
C PRO A 55 -1.49 -26.06 -2.07
N ILE A 56 -2.51 -25.54 -1.42
CA ILE A 56 -2.40 -24.89 -0.10
C ILE A 56 -1.86 -25.84 0.96
N ASP A 57 -2.28 -27.11 0.93
CA ASP A 57 -1.94 -28.09 1.97
C ASP A 57 -0.48 -28.58 1.85
N ASP A 58 0.13 -28.44 0.68
CA ASP A 58 1.55 -28.72 0.44
C ASP A 58 2.44 -27.50 0.70
N SER A 59 1.87 -26.40 1.17
CA SER A 59 2.57 -25.12 1.37
C SER A 59 2.81 -24.83 2.84
N THR A 60 3.99 -24.27 3.14
CA THR A 60 4.39 -23.82 4.47
C THR A 60 4.22 -22.31 4.58
N PHE A 61 3.62 -21.85 5.66
CA PHE A 61 3.39 -20.42 5.93
C PHE A 61 4.12 -20.00 7.21
N PHE A 62 4.93 -18.96 7.11
CA PHE A 62 5.58 -18.27 8.22
C PHE A 62 4.87 -16.94 8.46
N GLU A 63 4.20 -16.79 9.60
CA GLU A 63 3.45 -15.57 9.90
C GLU A 63 4.35 -14.53 10.59
N MET A 64 4.37 -13.32 10.05
CA MET A 64 5.07 -12.17 10.63
C MET A 64 4.23 -11.61 11.79
N GLY A 65 4.38 -12.19 12.98
CA GLY A 65 3.68 -11.72 14.17
C GLY A 65 4.12 -10.32 14.59
N LYS A 66 3.23 -9.58 15.26
CA LYS A 66 3.47 -8.20 15.73
C LYS A 66 4.68 -8.05 16.68
N HIS A 67 5.15 -9.13 17.25
CA HIS A 67 6.27 -9.16 18.21
C HIS A 67 7.44 -10.03 17.72
N ALA A 68 7.42 -10.41 16.45
CA ALA A 68 8.52 -11.18 15.86
C ALA A 68 9.79 -10.31 15.80
N ASP A 69 10.91 -10.88 16.23
CA ASP A 69 12.21 -10.23 16.21
C ASP A 69 13.06 -10.65 14.99
N GLU A 70 14.23 -10.02 14.82
CA GLU A 70 15.14 -10.31 13.72
C GLU A 70 15.59 -11.78 13.68
N LYS A 71 15.75 -12.43 14.85
CA LYS A 71 16.14 -13.85 14.92
C LYS A 71 15.06 -14.73 14.34
N GLN A 72 13.80 -14.49 14.69
CA GLN A 72 12.66 -15.22 14.14
C GLN A 72 12.55 -14.99 12.64
N PHE A 73 12.66 -13.76 12.16
CA PHE A 73 12.65 -13.44 10.74
C PHE A 73 13.77 -14.14 9.97
N SER A 74 14.96 -14.23 10.56
CA SER A 74 16.06 -14.99 9.95
C SER A 74 15.73 -16.46 9.76
N THR A 75 14.98 -17.10 10.70
CA THR A 75 14.58 -18.50 10.55
C THR A 75 13.64 -18.73 9.38
N PHE A 76 12.81 -17.75 9.03
CA PHE A 76 11.88 -17.85 7.89
C PHE A 76 12.59 -17.98 6.54
N LEU A 77 13.85 -17.52 6.44
CA LEU A 77 14.67 -17.62 5.23
C LEU A 77 15.41 -18.96 5.11
N GLN A 78 15.25 -19.89 6.07
CA GLN A 78 15.92 -21.18 6.01
C GLN A 78 15.65 -21.97 4.72
N PRO A 79 14.40 -22.05 4.20
CA PRO A 79 14.16 -22.72 2.92
C PRO A 79 14.96 -22.10 1.76
N LEU A 80 15.14 -20.77 1.74
CA LEU A 80 15.92 -20.11 0.69
C LEU A 80 17.41 -20.46 0.77
N ARG A 81 17.97 -20.57 1.98
CA ARG A 81 19.35 -21.03 2.19
C ARG A 81 19.55 -22.48 1.74
N GLU A 82 18.47 -23.28 1.74
CA GLU A 82 18.41 -24.65 1.23
C GLU A 82 18.15 -24.73 -0.29
N GLY A 83 18.15 -23.59 -0.99
CA GLY A 83 17.93 -23.54 -2.44
C GLY A 83 16.46 -23.65 -2.86
N LYS A 84 15.50 -23.34 -1.97
CA LYS A 84 14.06 -23.35 -2.27
C LYS A 84 13.54 -21.90 -2.41
N PRO A 85 12.68 -21.60 -3.39
CA PRO A 85 12.09 -20.27 -3.53
C PRO A 85 11.10 -19.98 -2.39
N ILE A 86 11.06 -18.71 -1.96
CA ILE A 86 10.15 -18.20 -0.94
C ILE A 86 9.37 -17.00 -1.49
N GLY A 87 8.07 -16.90 -1.18
CA GLY A 87 7.24 -15.74 -1.45
C GLY A 87 6.97 -14.90 -0.20
N VAL A 88 7.03 -13.58 -0.31
CA VAL A 88 6.52 -12.65 0.71
C VAL A 88 5.20 -12.08 0.22
N ILE A 89 4.15 -12.17 1.04
CA ILE A 89 2.80 -11.69 0.74
C ILE A 89 2.34 -10.79 1.89
N SER A 90 1.95 -9.53 1.57
CA SER A 90 1.30 -8.60 2.50
C SER A 90 -0.23 -8.60 2.35
N GLU A 91 -0.92 -7.75 3.10
CA GLU A 91 -2.40 -7.67 3.04
C GLU A 91 -2.92 -6.94 1.80
N ALA A 92 -2.18 -5.95 1.27
CA ALA A 92 -2.59 -5.17 0.10
C ALA A 92 -1.38 -4.59 -0.65
N GLY A 93 -1.39 -4.63 -1.97
CA GLY A 93 -0.36 -4.01 -2.81
C GLY A 93 1.00 -4.69 -2.74
N CYS A 94 2.07 -3.90 -2.68
CA CYS A 94 3.44 -4.38 -2.74
C CYS A 94 3.99 -4.66 -1.34
N PRO A 95 4.45 -5.89 -1.03
CA PRO A 95 5.06 -6.19 0.26
C PRO A 95 6.32 -5.34 0.51
N ALA A 96 6.64 -5.08 1.76
CA ALA A 96 7.74 -4.22 2.23
C ALA A 96 7.60 -2.72 1.89
N VAL A 97 6.51 -2.28 1.28
CA VAL A 97 6.27 -0.86 0.95
C VAL A 97 5.15 -0.33 1.83
N ALA A 98 5.49 0.31 2.94
CA ALA A 98 4.57 0.73 4.01
C ALA A 98 3.80 -0.45 4.67
N ASP A 99 4.30 -1.65 4.49
CA ASP A 99 3.78 -2.94 4.94
C ASP A 99 4.92 -3.77 5.54
N PRO A 100 4.62 -4.81 6.33
CA PRO A 100 5.62 -5.77 6.81
C PRO A 100 6.41 -6.42 5.68
N GLY A 101 7.63 -6.84 6.01
CA GLY A 101 8.53 -7.54 5.08
C GLY A 101 9.85 -6.84 4.81
N ALA A 102 9.97 -5.54 5.11
CA ALA A 102 11.23 -4.81 4.91
C ALA A 102 12.40 -5.44 5.69
N ASP A 103 12.16 -5.92 6.92
CA ASP A 103 13.18 -6.58 7.74
C ASP A 103 13.62 -7.90 7.12
N ILE A 104 12.70 -8.68 6.56
CA ILE A 104 13.00 -9.92 5.82
C ILE A 104 13.90 -9.64 4.62
N VAL A 105 13.55 -8.60 3.84
CA VAL A 105 14.36 -8.14 2.70
C VAL A 105 15.73 -7.68 3.16
N ALA A 106 15.83 -6.94 4.26
CA ALA A 106 17.11 -6.47 4.81
C ALA A 106 18.03 -7.64 5.22
N ILE A 107 17.46 -8.70 5.81
CA ILE A 107 18.23 -9.92 6.15
C ILE A 107 18.71 -10.60 4.87
N ALA A 108 17.82 -10.81 3.89
CA ALA A 108 18.17 -11.44 2.62
C ALA A 108 19.29 -10.67 1.89
N GLN A 109 19.21 -9.34 1.81
CA GLN A 109 20.23 -8.48 1.23
C GLN A 109 21.59 -8.58 1.96
N ARG A 110 21.58 -8.57 3.30
CA ARG A 110 22.79 -8.70 4.12
C ARG A 110 23.47 -10.06 3.91
N GLU A 111 22.71 -11.11 3.66
CA GLU A 111 23.21 -12.46 3.41
C GLU A 111 23.54 -12.72 1.93
N GLY A 112 23.32 -11.75 1.04
CA GLY A 112 23.56 -11.92 -0.40
C GLY A 112 22.57 -12.86 -1.08
N LEU A 113 21.39 -13.13 -0.46
CA LEU A 113 20.35 -13.95 -1.04
C LEU A 113 19.60 -13.17 -2.13
N PRO A 114 19.24 -13.81 -3.26
CA PRO A 114 18.52 -13.14 -4.34
C PRO A 114 17.15 -12.65 -3.89
N VAL A 115 16.81 -11.39 -4.24
CA VAL A 115 15.50 -10.78 -3.99
C VAL A 115 14.89 -10.36 -5.32
N VAL A 116 13.68 -10.82 -5.61
CA VAL A 116 12.97 -10.56 -6.88
C VAL A 116 11.64 -9.86 -6.59
N PRO A 117 11.53 -8.54 -6.83
CA PRO A 117 10.26 -7.85 -6.75
C PRO A 117 9.41 -8.19 -7.97
N LEU A 118 8.16 -8.60 -7.76
CA LEU A 118 7.22 -8.81 -8.85
C LEU A 118 6.40 -7.52 -9.12
N VAL A 119 5.97 -7.37 -10.37
CA VAL A 119 5.16 -6.22 -10.79
C VAL A 119 3.75 -6.33 -10.23
N GLY A 120 3.25 -5.25 -9.62
CA GLY A 120 1.88 -5.23 -9.13
C GLY A 120 1.40 -3.85 -8.69
N PRO A 121 0.14 -3.73 -8.25
CA PRO A 121 -0.45 -2.45 -7.92
C PRO A 121 0.19 -1.86 -6.67
N ASN A 122 0.45 -0.55 -6.72
CA ASN A 122 0.90 0.23 -5.58
C ASN A 122 0.03 1.49 -5.48
N SER A 123 -0.74 1.60 -4.41
CA SER A 123 -1.72 2.68 -4.26
C SER A 123 -1.08 4.07 -4.24
N MET A 124 0.14 4.20 -3.69
CA MET A 124 0.85 5.49 -3.64
C MET A 124 1.27 5.96 -5.03
N ILE A 125 1.87 5.06 -5.81
CA ILE A 125 2.30 5.38 -7.18
C ILE A 125 1.09 5.64 -8.07
N MET A 126 0.03 4.83 -7.97
CA MET A 126 -1.20 5.03 -8.75
C MET A 126 -1.89 6.35 -8.37
N ALA A 127 -1.88 6.73 -7.09
CA ALA A 127 -2.39 8.03 -6.66
C ALA A 127 -1.56 9.20 -7.21
N VAL A 128 -0.23 9.10 -7.23
CA VAL A 128 0.64 10.12 -7.86
C VAL A 128 0.33 10.23 -9.35
N MET A 129 0.27 9.11 -10.07
CA MET A 129 -0.01 9.06 -11.53
C MET A 129 -1.31 9.77 -11.87
N SER A 130 -2.35 9.59 -11.05
CA SER A 130 -3.70 10.08 -11.32
C SER A 130 -4.01 11.45 -10.71
N SER A 131 -3.14 11.95 -9.83
CA SER A 131 -3.38 13.21 -9.09
C SER A 131 -3.22 14.48 -9.93
N GLY A 132 -2.34 14.47 -10.94
CA GLY A 132 -1.92 15.67 -11.67
C GLY A 132 -1.07 16.64 -10.83
N LEU A 133 -0.51 16.20 -9.69
CA LEU A 133 0.32 17.02 -8.79
C LEU A 133 1.82 16.96 -9.07
N GLY A 134 2.23 16.17 -10.07
CA GLY A 134 3.63 15.97 -10.42
C GLY A 134 4.28 14.82 -9.65
N GLY A 135 5.01 13.96 -10.39
CA GLY A 135 5.66 12.77 -9.87
C GLY A 135 7.19 12.83 -9.89
N GLN A 136 7.79 13.97 -10.25
CA GLN A 136 9.25 14.10 -10.26
C GLN A 136 9.86 14.13 -8.86
N SER A 137 9.14 14.72 -7.90
CA SER A 137 9.52 14.75 -6.50
C SER A 137 8.28 14.52 -5.67
N PHE A 138 8.24 13.44 -4.89
CA PHE A 138 7.16 13.15 -3.96
C PHE A 138 7.69 12.43 -2.72
N ALA A 139 6.99 12.57 -1.61
CA ALA A 139 7.34 11.93 -0.35
C ALA A 139 6.10 11.31 0.30
N PHE A 140 6.23 10.05 0.71
CA PHE A 140 5.23 9.37 1.52
C PHE A 140 5.52 9.60 3.01
N ASN A 141 4.52 10.05 3.74
CA ASN A 141 4.62 10.45 5.14
C ASN A 141 3.88 9.51 6.11
N GLY A 142 3.36 8.39 5.62
CA GLY A 142 2.62 7.43 6.44
C GLY A 142 1.33 8.01 7.02
N TYR A 143 1.02 7.62 8.26
CA TYR A 143 -0.09 8.18 9.04
C TYR A 143 0.32 9.49 9.70
N LEU A 144 -0.59 10.46 9.67
CA LEU A 144 -0.39 11.72 10.40
C LEU A 144 -0.87 11.59 11.86
N PRO A 145 -0.41 12.48 12.76
CA PRO A 145 -0.77 12.43 14.18
C PRO A 145 -2.28 12.40 14.43
N VAL A 146 -2.71 11.59 15.39
CA VAL A 146 -4.12 11.48 15.80
C VAL A 146 -4.60 12.73 16.53
N ASP A 147 -3.73 13.35 17.34
CA ASP A 147 -4.00 14.63 17.98
C ASP A 147 -4.23 15.73 16.95
N ALA A 148 -5.25 16.56 17.16
CA ALA A 148 -5.66 17.56 16.18
C ALA A 148 -4.64 18.70 16.02
N ALA A 149 -4.00 19.13 17.12
CA ALA A 149 -3.02 20.21 17.09
C ALA A 149 -1.72 19.76 16.42
N ASP A 150 -1.25 18.56 16.76
CA ASP A 150 -0.08 17.95 16.15
C ASP A 150 -0.30 17.65 14.67
N ARG A 151 -1.47 17.15 14.30
CA ARG A 151 -1.85 16.94 12.90
C ARG A 151 -1.86 18.25 12.11
N ALA A 152 -2.43 19.31 12.66
CA ALA A 152 -2.46 20.63 12.02
C ALA A 152 -1.03 21.18 11.84
N ARG A 153 -0.14 21.03 12.83
CA ARG A 153 1.28 21.41 12.71
C ARG A 153 1.97 20.61 11.61
N ARG A 154 1.76 19.28 11.57
CA ARG A 154 2.35 18.42 10.55
C ARG A 154 1.85 18.78 9.16
N LEU A 155 0.55 19.00 8.98
CA LEU A 155 -0.04 19.42 7.69
C LEU A 155 0.57 20.72 7.19
N LYS A 156 0.75 21.74 8.04
CA LYS A 156 1.41 23.01 7.67
C LYS A 156 2.87 22.81 7.27
N ALA A 157 3.59 21.95 7.96
CA ALA A 157 4.98 21.62 7.60
C ALA A 157 5.07 20.91 6.24
N LEU A 158 4.17 19.97 5.95
CA LEU A 158 4.09 19.29 4.65
C LEU A 158 3.70 20.27 3.54
N GLU A 159 2.74 21.15 3.79
CA GLU A 159 2.36 22.20 2.84
C GLU A 159 3.54 23.13 2.53
N THR A 160 4.31 23.53 3.55
CA THR A 160 5.50 24.36 3.35
C THR A 160 6.48 23.68 2.40
N ARG A 161 6.78 22.40 2.59
CA ARG A 161 7.64 21.63 1.68
C ARG A 161 7.07 21.54 0.26
N ALA A 162 5.76 21.29 0.14
CA ALA A 162 5.10 21.26 -1.16
C ALA A 162 5.26 22.61 -1.91
N TRP A 163 5.14 23.75 -1.22
CA TRP A 163 5.25 25.05 -1.83
C TRP A 163 6.70 25.48 -2.12
N THR A 164 7.64 25.22 -1.22
CA THR A 164 9.04 25.64 -1.34
C THR A 164 9.88 24.73 -2.21
N GLU A 165 9.66 23.41 -2.11
CA GLU A 165 10.46 22.39 -2.81
C GLU A 165 9.75 21.84 -4.07
N GLY A 166 8.47 22.14 -4.28
CA GLY A 166 7.66 21.55 -5.35
C GLY A 166 7.43 20.05 -5.17
N GLN A 167 7.61 19.54 -3.93
CA GLN A 167 7.49 18.11 -3.63
C GLN A 167 6.07 17.73 -3.24
N THR A 168 5.45 16.82 -3.98
CA THR A 168 4.14 16.27 -3.64
C THR A 168 4.21 15.47 -2.34
N GLN A 169 3.38 15.82 -1.37
CA GLN A 169 3.33 15.15 -0.08
C GLN A 169 2.16 14.16 -0.03
N LEU A 170 2.45 12.87 0.18
CA LEU A 170 1.47 11.81 0.30
C LEU A 170 1.34 11.37 1.74
N PHE A 171 0.13 11.05 2.18
CA PHE A 171 -0.14 10.44 3.48
C PHE A 171 -1.45 9.66 3.44
N ILE A 172 -1.61 8.76 4.39
CA ILE A 172 -2.78 7.87 4.50
C ILE A 172 -3.50 8.08 5.82
N GLU A 173 -4.75 7.63 5.85
CA GLU A 173 -5.53 7.55 7.07
C GLU A 173 -6.36 6.26 7.10
N THR A 174 -6.74 5.81 8.30
CA THR A 174 -7.69 4.71 8.44
C THR A 174 -9.07 5.15 7.91
N PRO A 175 -9.79 4.26 7.20
CA PRO A 175 -11.02 4.65 6.50
C PRO A 175 -12.03 5.42 7.36
N TYR A 176 -12.27 4.97 8.60
CA TYR A 176 -13.23 5.61 9.53
C TYR A 176 -12.81 7.02 9.99
N ARG A 177 -11.57 7.46 9.73
CA ARG A 177 -11.06 8.81 10.02
C ARG A 177 -10.93 9.70 8.79
N ASN A 178 -11.26 9.22 7.58
CA ASN A 178 -11.16 9.98 6.34
C ASN A 178 -11.88 11.34 6.44
N GLN A 179 -13.09 11.37 6.99
CA GLN A 179 -13.86 12.61 7.15
C GLN A 179 -13.11 13.61 8.07
N LYS A 180 -12.60 13.14 9.20
CA LYS A 180 -11.85 13.98 10.15
C LYS A 180 -10.53 14.49 9.56
N MET A 181 -9.85 13.67 8.75
CA MET A 181 -8.67 14.08 8.01
C MET A 181 -9.02 15.18 6.99
N PHE A 182 -10.08 14.99 6.23
CA PHE A 182 -10.55 15.96 5.26
C PHE A 182 -10.87 17.32 5.92
N GLU A 183 -11.60 17.34 7.02
CA GLU A 183 -11.90 18.55 7.78
C GLU A 183 -10.62 19.25 8.30
N SER A 184 -9.63 18.47 8.74
CA SER A 184 -8.33 19.00 9.17
C SER A 184 -7.57 19.66 8.02
N LEU A 185 -7.61 19.06 6.83
CA LEU A 185 -7.01 19.62 5.61
C LEU A 185 -7.65 20.95 5.21
N LEU A 186 -8.98 21.00 5.21
CA LEU A 186 -9.71 22.24 4.88
C LEU A 186 -9.41 23.38 5.86
N THR A 187 -9.13 23.06 7.11
CA THR A 187 -8.86 24.06 8.16
C THR A 187 -7.41 24.51 8.18
N ALA A 188 -6.48 23.58 7.99
CA ALA A 188 -5.05 23.83 8.19
C ALA A 188 -4.35 24.40 6.95
N LEU A 189 -4.82 24.07 5.73
CA LEU A 189 -4.11 24.38 4.49
C LEU A 189 -4.64 25.67 3.83
N ARG A 190 -3.77 26.27 3.00
CA ARG A 190 -4.08 27.48 2.22
C ARG A 190 -5.17 27.19 1.19
N PRO A 191 -6.02 28.19 0.87
CA PRO A 191 -7.09 28.01 -0.12
C PRO A 191 -6.63 27.57 -1.50
N GLN A 192 -5.40 27.94 -1.91
CA GLN A 192 -4.81 27.63 -3.21
C GLN A 192 -4.12 26.27 -3.27
N THR A 193 -3.78 25.68 -2.12
CA THR A 193 -3.14 24.36 -2.08
C THR A 193 -4.05 23.34 -2.74
N ARG A 194 -3.49 22.56 -3.69
CA ARG A 194 -4.22 21.49 -4.36
C ARG A 194 -4.18 20.23 -3.49
N LEU A 195 -5.34 19.63 -3.32
CA LEU A 195 -5.54 18.39 -2.60
C LEU A 195 -6.12 17.35 -3.55
N CYS A 196 -5.42 16.26 -3.74
CA CYS A 196 -5.95 15.04 -4.35
C CYS A 196 -6.40 14.07 -3.26
N ILE A 197 -7.57 13.50 -3.45
CA ILE A 197 -8.08 12.38 -2.65
C ILE A 197 -8.25 11.20 -3.60
N ALA A 198 -7.52 10.12 -3.35
CA ALA A 198 -7.56 8.90 -4.14
C ALA A 198 -8.00 7.74 -3.22
N ALA A 199 -9.23 7.29 -3.38
CA ALA A 199 -9.86 6.26 -2.57
C ALA A 199 -10.25 5.04 -3.41
N GLY A 200 -10.20 3.85 -2.83
CA GLY A 200 -10.65 2.61 -3.46
C GLY A 200 -9.97 2.28 -4.79
N ILE A 201 -8.72 2.69 -4.98
CA ILE A 201 -7.97 2.52 -6.23
C ILE A 201 -8.04 1.07 -6.70
N THR A 202 -8.33 0.86 -7.99
CA THR A 202 -8.55 -0.42 -8.69
C THR A 202 -9.86 -1.14 -8.39
N THR A 203 -10.66 -0.67 -7.46
CA THR A 203 -11.96 -1.30 -7.10
C THR A 203 -13.14 -0.61 -7.78
N ALA A 204 -14.34 -1.14 -7.60
CA ALA A 204 -15.58 -0.48 -8.03
C ALA A 204 -15.83 0.86 -7.30
N ASP A 205 -15.22 1.05 -6.14
CA ASP A 205 -15.31 2.26 -5.34
C ASP A 205 -14.24 3.32 -5.68
N GLU A 206 -13.50 3.15 -6.78
CA GLU A 206 -12.43 4.06 -7.18
C GLU A 206 -12.96 5.49 -7.33
N PHE A 207 -12.44 6.39 -6.49
CA PHE A 207 -12.69 7.81 -6.52
C PHE A 207 -11.37 8.57 -6.49
N ILE A 208 -11.07 9.32 -7.54
CA ILE A 208 -9.85 10.13 -7.62
C ILE A 208 -10.24 11.54 -8.03
N ARG A 209 -9.93 12.52 -7.19
CA ARG A 209 -10.25 13.91 -7.47
C ARG A 209 -9.21 14.87 -6.89
N THR A 210 -8.75 15.77 -7.74
CA THR A 210 -7.86 16.87 -7.35
C THR A 210 -8.60 18.20 -7.50
N LEU A 211 -8.65 18.96 -6.42
CA LEU A 211 -9.22 20.32 -6.35
C LEU A 211 -8.34 21.16 -5.43
N THR A 212 -8.46 22.48 -5.51
CA THR A 212 -7.93 23.37 -4.48
C THR A 212 -8.71 23.24 -3.17
N ILE A 213 -8.10 23.62 -2.06
CA ILE A 213 -8.78 23.63 -0.75
C ILE A 213 -10.05 24.51 -0.80
N SER A 214 -10.01 25.63 -1.53
CA SER A 214 -11.18 26.51 -1.68
C SER A 214 -12.33 25.82 -2.45
N GLU A 215 -12.02 25.03 -3.46
CA GLU A 215 -13.03 24.24 -4.22
C GLU A 215 -13.57 23.09 -3.39
N TRP A 216 -12.69 22.39 -2.64
CA TRP A 216 -13.11 21.31 -1.72
C TRP A 216 -14.05 21.81 -0.62
N LYS A 217 -13.84 23.04 -0.09
CA LYS A 217 -14.77 23.69 0.87
C LYS A 217 -16.18 23.86 0.32
N LYS A 218 -16.29 24.13 -1.00
CA LYS A 218 -17.61 24.30 -1.65
C LYS A 218 -18.25 22.97 -2.00
N ARG A 219 -17.43 22.00 -2.41
CA ARG A 219 -17.92 20.70 -2.90
C ARG A 219 -18.24 19.71 -1.76
N GLY A 220 -17.39 19.65 -0.75
CA GLY A 220 -17.40 18.61 0.27
C GLY A 220 -16.90 17.24 -0.22
N LEU A 221 -16.71 16.35 0.73
CA LEU A 221 -16.39 14.94 0.45
C LEU A 221 -17.67 14.18 0.09
N PRO A 222 -17.69 13.28 -0.90
CA PRO A 222 -18.89 12.50 -1.19
C PRO A 222 -19.19 11.54 -0.02
N ALA A 223 -20.47 11.36 0.29
CA ALA A 223 -20.88 10.40 1.32
C ALA A 223 -20.63 8.95 0.91
N LYS A 224 -20.71 8.67 -0.40
CA LYS A 224 -20.47 7.34 -0.99
C LYS A 224 -19.49 7.42 -2.15
N CYS A 225 -18.70 6.38 -2.32
CA CYS A 225 -17.88 6.13 -3.50
C CYS A 225 -18.73 5.67 -4.70
N PRO A 226 -18.20 5.67 -5.94
CA PRO A 226 -18.94 5.27 -7.14
C PRO A 226 -19.57 3.88 -7.06
N GLY A 227 -18.94 2.90 -6.43
CA GLY A 227 -19.48 1.56 -6.19
C GLY A 227 -20.58 1.49 -5.13
N GLY A 228 -20.91 2.62 -4.48
CA GLY A 228 -21.97 2.72 -3.48
C GLY A 228 -21.52 2.54 -2.04
N THR A 229 -20.27 2.20 -1.80
CA THR A 229 -19.70 2.05 -0.45
C THR A 229 -19.57 3.41 0.24
N ASP A 230 -19.89 3.47 1.53
CA ASP A 230 -19.69 4.64 2.37
C ASP A 230 -18.19 5.04 2.36
N PHE A 231 -17.91 6.33 2.11
CA PHE A 231 -16.53 6.81 1.99
C PHE A 231 -15.70 6.56 3.26
N SER A 232 -16.35 6.52 4.43
CA SER A 232 -15.70 6.20 5.71
C SER A 232 -15.23 4.75 5.83
N LYS A 233 -15.56 3.89 4.87
CA LYS A 233 -15.15 2.46 4.84
C LYS A 233 -14.12 2.16 3.74
N VAL A 234 -13.78 3.14 2.91
CA VAL A 234 -12.89 2.94 1.75
C VAL A 234 -11.49 3.49 2.07
N PRO A 235 -10.42 2.70 1.89
CA PRO A 235 -9.05 3.19 2.05
C PRO A 235 -8.76 4.36 1.13
N ALA A 236 -8.12 5.41 1.64
CA ALA A 236 -7.81 6.61 0.88
C ALA A 236 -6.37 7.08 1.08
N ILE A 237 -5.80 7.62 0.01
CA ILE A 237 -4.55 8.37 0.01
C ILE A 237 -4.86 9.83 -0.26
N PHE A 238 -4.22 10.70 0.51
CA PHE A 238 -4.30 12.14 0.37
C PHE A 238 -2.96 12.65 -0.16
N LEU A 239 -3.02 13.52 -1.17
CA LEU A 239 -1.83 14.15 -1.74
C LEU A 239 -2.02 15.66 -1.78
N ILE A 240 -1.00 16.41 -1.38
CA ILE A 240 -1.00 17.87 -1.46
C ILE A 240 0.21 18.37 -2.24
N ASN A 241 -0.01 19.45 -3.01
CA ASN A 241 1.03 20.23 -3.68
C ASN A 241 0.52 21.67 -3.92
N LYS A 242 1.42 22.53 -4.43
CA LYS A 242 1.08 23.90 -4.86
C LYS A 242 0.22 23.93 -6.12
#